data_cb63141007e75d7f56a1b218c3153468
#
_entry.id   cb63141007e75d7f56a1b218c3153468
#
_cell.length_a   1.000
_cell.length_b   1.000
_cell.length_c   1.000
_cell.angle_alpha   90.00
_cell.angle_beta   90.00
_cell.angle_gamma   90.00
#
_symmetry.space_group_name_H-M   'P 1'
#
loop_
_entity.id
_entity.type
_entity.pdbx_description
1 polymer ?
#
loop_
_entity_poly.entity_id
_entity_poly.type
_entity_poly.pdbx_seq_one_letter_code
_entity_poly.pdbx_strand_id
1 'polypeptide(L)'
;MKSASATIAAAGSLGSLASFLPAQVGAEKKNKVVVAAHPWVYAAPLPGYDITPVLEQVFSDMSYAGIEAIELMHEAVGHPDSVERIGALSHKYSLPVLGASFSADMWDRSKQAAIIEYAGTIITRLQKLGGRTLGTSVGKAPQKKTPEQLDAQAEILRKIIGFGNEHGVVLNLHNHTYEVADNEYDLNGTLARIPNVKLGPDLNWLVRADIDPVDFIRRHRDHIVFMHLRDQKADGTWPEAMGEGVTDFVAIGQELHKINFSGDMAIELAHERNFKRTRPLRESLKMSREYVRRTMGY
;
A
#
# COMPACT_ATOMS: atom_id res chain seq x y z
N MET A 1 -15.46 -91.32 32.89
CA MET A 1 -16.56 -90.67 33.67
C MET A 1 -16.56 -89.24 33.41
N LYS A 2 -17.69 -88.74 32.90
CA LYS A 2 -18.10 -87.37 32.72
C LYS A 2 -17.18 -86.38 31.94
N SER A 3 -17.35 -86.32 30.63
CA SER A 3 -16.97 -85.21 29.76
C SER A 3 -17.78 -83.95 30.03
N ALA A 4 -17.17 -82.83 30.09
CA ALA A 4 -17.84 -81.53 30.03
C ALA A 4 -17.44 -80.84 28.74
N SER A 5 -18.41 -80.64 27.85
CA SER A 5 -18.26 -79.90 26.62
C SER A 5 -18.36 -78.38 26.93
N ALA A 6 -17.37 -77.64 26.48
CA ALA A 6 -17.46 -76.15 26.56
C ALA A 6 -17.83 -75.64 25.17
N THR A 7 -18.94 -74.90 25.10
CA THR A 7 -19.45 -74.25 23.90
C THR A 7 -18.76 -72.88 23.76
N ILE A 8 -18.07 -72.66 22.66
CA ILE A 8 -17.47 -71.36 22.32
C ILE A 8 -18.49 -70.54 21.53
N ALA A 9 -18.95 -69.43 22.11
CA ALA A 9 -19.77 -68.46 21.42
C ALA A 9 -18.86 -67.48 20.63
N ALA A 10 -19.02 -67.40 19.33
CA ALA A 10 -18.34 -66.45 18.48
C ALA A 10 -19.12 -65.10 18.53
N ALA A 11 -18.49 -64.11 19.08
CA ALA A 11 -18.99 -62.72 18.97
C ALA A 11 -18.42 -62.06 17.73
N GLY A 12 -19.29 -61.80 16.75
CA GLY A 12 -18.95 -61.04 15.58
C GLY A 12 -18.85 -59.55 15.89
N SER A 13 -17.68 -58.95 15.73
CA SER A 13 -17.50 -57.51 15.81
C SER A 13 -17.89 -56.88 14.48
N LEU A 14 -18.98 -56.10 14.49
CA LEU A 14 -19.36 -55.17 13.44
C LEU A 14 -18.37 -54.03 13.42
N GLY A 15 -17.46 -54.03 12.47
CA GLY A 15 -16.57 -52.88 12.18
C GLY A 15 -17.35 -51.69 11.65
N SER A 16 -17.40 -50.62 12.41
CA SER A 16 -17.93 -49.35 12.00
C SER A 16 -17.01 -48.73 10.92
N LEU A 17 -17.51 -48.67 9.69
CA LEU A 17 -16.89 -47.89 8.61
C LEU A 17 -17.13 -46.41 8.92
N ALA A 18 -16.17 -45.79 9.58
CA ALA A 18 -16.12 -44.32 9.70
C ALA A 18 -15.84 -43.73 8.31
N SER A 19 -16.84 -43.14 7.72
CA SER A 19 -16.71 -42.33 6.48
C SER A 19 -15.82 -41.13 6.76
N PHE A 20 -14.60 -41.13 6.25
CA PHE A 20 -13.75 -39.95 6.17
C PHE A 20 -14.37 -39.00 5.16
N LEU A 21 -15.16 -38.04 5.64
CA LEU A 21 -15.48 -36.85 4.86
C LEU A 21 -14.19 -36.01 4.72
N PRO A 22 -13.81 -35.59 3.49
CA PRO A 22 -12.70 -34.68 3.35
C PRO A 22 -13.03 -33.39 4.10
N ALA A 23 -12.12 -32.94 4.94
CA ALA A 23 -12.21 -31.63 5.58
C ALA A 23 -12.41 -30.59 4.47
N GLN A 24 -13.53 -29.87 4.52
CA GLN A 24 -13.70 -28.70 3.69
C GLN A 24 -12.55 -27.77 4.04
N VAL A 25 -11.65 -27.56 3.08
CA VAL A 25 -10.66 -26.48 3.12
C VAL A 25 -11.49 -25.21 3.18
N GLY A 26 -11.53 -24.62 4.36
CA GLY A 26 -12.24 -23.35 4.58
C GLY A 26 -11.73 -22.35 3.56
N ALA A 27 -12.63 -21.78 2.77
CA ALA A 27 -12.29 -20.67 1.88
C ALA A 27 -11.61 -19.60 2.75
N GLU A 28 -10.33 -19.31 2.50
CA GLU A 28 -9.65 -18.20 3.12
C GLU A 28 -10.53 -16.96 2.92
N LYS A 29 -10.95 -16.33 4.03
CA LYS A 29 -11.66 -15.06 3.95
C LYS A 29 -10.72 -14.09 3.24
N LYS A 30 -11.00 -13.78 1.96
CA LYS A 30 -10.30 -12.70 1.26
C LYS A 30 -10.38 -11.46 2.14
N ASN A 31 -9.24 -10.92 2.52
CA ASN A 31 -9.19 -9.66 3.24
C ASN A 31 -9.89 -8.61 2.36
N LYS A 32 -10.79 -7.83 2.97
CA LYS A 32 -11.44 -6.73 2.28
C LYS A 32 -10.36 -5.71 1.90
N VAL A 33 -10.32 -5.31 0.63
CA VAL A 33 -9.49 -4.19 0.16
C VAL A 33 -9.91 -2.92 0.90
N VAL A 34 -8.95 -2.24 1.52
CA VAL A 34 -9.18 -0.95 2.19
C VAL A 34 -8.84 0.17 1.22
N VAL A 35 -9.77 1.13 1.09
CA VAL A 35 -9.55 2.34 0.30
C VAL A 35 -9.24 3.49 1.24
N ALA A 36 -7.94 3.74 1.41
CA ALA A 36 -7.39 4.84 2.19
C ALA A 36 -7.30 6.15 1.37
N ALA A 37 -6.81 7.21 2.00
CA ALA A 37 -6.35 8.39 1.30
C ALA A 37 -4.97 8.83 1.81
N HIS A 38 -4.17 9.42 0.91
CA HIS A 38 -2.88 10.02 1.18
C HIS A 38 -3.02 11.55 1.29
N PRO A 39 -2.37 12.22 2.27
CA PRO A 39 -2.60 13.63 2.55
C PRO A 39 -1.76 14.58 1.70
N TRP A 40 -1.18 14.16 0.57
CA TRP A 40 -0.31 14.98 -0.27
C TRP A 40 -0.89 16.36 -0.61
N VAL A 41 -2.17 16.43 -0.94
CA VAL A 41 -2.83 17.67 -1.29
C VAL A 41 -2.87 18.70 -0.14
N TYR A 42 -2.75 18.25 1.10
CA TYR A 42 -2.60 19.10 2.30
C TYR A 42 -1.13 19.44 2.56
N ALA A 43 -0.21 18.52 2.26
CA ALA A 43 1.22 18.67 2.52
C ALA A 43 1.90 19.59 1.51
N ALA A 44 1.53 19.50 0.23
CA ALA A 44 2.21 20.21 -0.86
C ALA A 44 2.38 21.73 -0.66
N PRO A 45 1.45 22.47 -0.03
CA PRO A 45 1.63 23.89 0.26
C PRO A 45 2.43 24.16 1.54
N LEU A 46 2.76 23.16 2.36
CA LEU A 46 3.39 23.33 3.66
C LEU A 46 4.92 23.19 3.58
N PRO A 47 5.66 23.91 4.44
CA PRO A 47 7.12 23.77 4.54
C PRO A 47 7.51 22.32 4.90
N GLY A 48 8.46 21.76 4.14
CA GLY A 48 8.95 20.40 4.39
C GLY A 48 7.90 19.29 4.24
N TYR A 49 6.75 19.62 3.62
CA TYR A 49 5.61 18.69 3.46
C TYR A 49 5.05 18.14 4.78
N ASP A 50 5.35 18.78 5.89
CA ASP A 50 4.90 18.36 7.22
C ASP A 50 3.44 18.78 7.48
N ILE A 51 2.54 17.81 7.50
CA ILE A 51 1.10 18.01 7.75
C ILE A 51 0.75 18.20 9.24
N THR A 52 1.73 18.14 10.15
CA THR A 52 1.51 18.26 11.59
C THR A 52 0.61 19.44 11.98
N PRO A 53 0.78 20.66 11.41
CA PRO A 53 -0.07 21.80 11.75
C PRO A 53 -1.54 21.67 11.32
N VAL A 54 -1.85 20.80 10.35
CA VAL A 54 -3.20 20.59 9.80
C VAL A 54 -3.72 19.17 9.99
N LEU A 55 -3.04 18.39 10.82
CA LEU A 55 -3.31 16.96 10.99
C LEU A 55 -4.75 16.67 11.41
N GLU A 56 -5.30 17.47 12.32
CA GLU A 56 -6.70 17.31 12.74
C GLU A 56 -7.69 17.58 11.61
N GLN A 57 -7.44 18.58 10.79
CA GLN A 57 -8.25 18.84 9.60
C GLN A 57 -8.19 17.68 8.61
N VAL A 58 -7.00 17.11 8.38
CA VAL A 58 -6.81 15.96 7.50
C VAL A 58 -7.67 14.79 7.95
N PHE A 59 -7.60 14.41 9.25
CA PHE A 59 -8.40 13.33 9.81
C PHE A 59 -9.91 13.60 9.71
N SER A 60 -10.33 14.83 10.04
CA SER A 60 -11.72 15.25 9.94
C SER A 60 -12.27 15.17 8.52
N ASP A 61 -11.52 15.70 7.55
CA ASP A 61 -11.93 15.76 6.15
C ASP A 61 -11.99 14.36 5.50
N MET A 62 -11.02 13.50 5.80
CA MET A 62 -10.98 12.13 5.30
C MET A 62 -12.10 11.27 5.91
N SER A 63 -12.36 11.40 7.22
CA SER A 63 -13.49 10.74 7.86
C SER A 63 -14.82 11.20 7.27
N TYR A 64 -15.03 12.50 7.08
CA TYR A 64 -16.21 13.06 6.41
C TYR A 64 -16.41 12.49 5.00
N ALA A 65 -15.32 12.31 4.25
CA ALA A 65 -15.34 11.78 2.89
C ALA A 65 -15.67 10.29 2.80
N GLY A 66 -15.76 9.58 3.93
CA GLY A 66 -15.98 8.13 3.95
C GLY A 66 -14.75 7.32 3.54
N ILE A 67 -13.56 7.89 3.72
CA ILE A 67 -12.28 7.20 3.59
C ILE A 67 -12.16 6.17 4.71
N GLU A 68 -11.68 4.96 4.40
CA GLU A 68 -11.65 3.84 5.34
C GLU A 68 -10.40 3.80 6.24
N ALA A 69 -9.30 4.43 5.79
CA ALA A 69 -8.05 4.54 6.55
C ALA A 69 -7.20 5.68 6.02
N ILE A 70 -6.18 6.09 6.76
CA ILE A 70 -5.21 7.08 6.30
C ILE A 70 -3.85 6.43 6.06
N GLU A 71 -3.22 6.73 4.91
CA GLU A 71 -1.79 6.60 4.71
C GLU A 71 -1.15 7.94 5.06
N LEU A 72 -0.27 7.96 6.04
CA LEU A 72 0.39 9.18 6.49
C LEU A 72 1.64 9.48 5.65
N MET A 73 2.27 10.62 5.92
CA MET A 73 3.61 10.93 5.43
C MET A 73 4.63 10.76 6.55
N HIS A 74 5.83 10.29 6.22
CA HIS A 74 6.85 9.99 7.22
C HIS A 74 7.25 11.21 8.07
N GLU A 75 7.11 12.44 7.54
CA GLU A 75 7.39 13.66 8.30
C GLU A 75 6.51 13.74 9.56
N ALA A 76 5.21 13.56 9.40
CA ALA A 76 4.27 13.59 10.53
C ALA A 76 4.49 12.45 11.52
N VAL A 77 4.82 11.24 11.02
CA VAL A 77 5.16 10.08 11.86
C VAL A 77 6.49 10.25 12.56
N GLY A 78 7.42 11.01 11.98
CA GLY A 78 8.77 11.28 12.49
C GLY A 78 8.82 12.11 13.79
N HIS A 79 7.76 12.83 14.15
CA HIS A 79 7.74 13.63 15.38
C HIS A 79 7.71 12.77 16.65
N PRO A 80 8.40 13.17 17.74
CA PRO A 80 8.48 12.39 18.97
C PRO A 80 7.12 12.04 19.60
N ASP A 81 6.14 12.95 19.52
CA ASP A 81 4.78 12.83 20.08
C ASP A 81 3.76 12.23 19.07
N SER A 82 4.24 11.79 17.92
CA SER A 82 3.37 11.37 16.80
C SER A 82 2.42 10.22 17.17
N VAL A 83 2.91 9.24 17.93
CA VAL A 83 2.10 8.07 18.31
C VAL A 83 0.90 8.48 19.17
N GLU A 84 1.09 9.35 20.16
CA GLU A 84 0.02 9.83 21.01
C GLU A 84 -0.97 10.70 20.22
N ARG A 85 -0.46 11.71 19.51
CA ARG A 85 -1.24 12.68 18.76
C ARG A 85 -2.04 12.03 17.62
N ILE A 86 -1.37 11.23 16.79
CA ILE A 86 -2.02 10.52 15.67
C ILE A 86 -3.00 9.47 16.20
N GLY A 87 -2.63 8.73 17.25
CA GLY A 87 -3.51 7.75 17.88
C GLY A 87 -4.79 8.38 18.42
N ALA A 88 -4.70 9.54 19.08
CA ALA A 88 -5.86 10.30 19.57
C ALA A 88 -6.78 10.74 18.41
N LEU A 89 -6.22 11.24 17.30
CA LEU A 89 -6.98 11.66 16.13
C LEU A 89 -7.62 10.46 15.40
N SER A 90 -6.88 9.37 15.24
CA SER A 90 -7.38 8.12 14.67
C SER A 90 -8.61 7.61 15.43
N HIS A 91 -8.55 7.61 16.76
CA HIS A 91 -9.68 7.26 17.62
C HIS A 91 -10.84 8.27 17.51
N LYS A 92 -10.55 9.58 17.60
CA LYS A 92 -11.56 10.66 17.56
C LYS A 92 -12.38 10.61 16.27
N TYR A 93 -11.75 10.39 15.14
CA TYR A 93 -12.39 10.39 13.83
C TYR A 93 -12.73 9.01 13.29
N SER A 94 -12.48 7.94 14.07
CA SER A 94 -12.67 6.55 13.65
C SER A 94 -12.00 6.24 12.30
N LEU A 95 -10.81 6.81 12.09
CA LEU A 95 -10.02 6.69 10.88
C LEU A 95 -8.69 6.00 11.21
N PRO A 96 -8.58 4.67 11.01
CA PRO A 96 -7.37 3.93 11.35
C PRO A 96 -6.19 4.31 10.46
N VAL A 97 -4.97 4.18 11.00
CA VAL A 97 -3.73 4.36 10.24
C VAL A 97 -3.46 3.08 9.44
N LEU A 98 -3.38 3.20 8.12
CA LEU A 98 -3.02 2.09 7.24
C LEU A 98 -1.50 1.92 7.14
N GLY A 99 -0.78 3.03 7.00
CA GLY A 99 0.65 3.04 6.81
C GLY A 99 1.19 4.46 6.63
N ALA A 100 2.35 4.55 6.01
CA ALA A 100 2.93 5.83 5.62
C ALA A 100 3.69 5.72 4.30
N SER A 101 3.80 6.85 3.60
CA SER A 101 4.76 7.04 2.52
C SER A 101 6.13 7.44 3.09
N PHE A 102 7.20 6.95 2.44
CA PHE A 102 8.59 7.20 2.82
C PHE A 102 9.44 7.43 1.58
N SER A 103 10.33 8.39 1.60
CA SER A 103 11.24 8.67 0.49
C SER A 103 12.64 8.96 0.99
N ALA A 104 13.65 8.35 0.38
CA ALA A 104 15.05 8.61 0.69
C ALA A 104 15.98 8.23 -0.48
N ASP A 105 17.16 8.86 -0.55
CA ASP A 105 18.18 8.55 -1.56
C ASP A 105 18.90 7.22 -1.23
N MET A 106 18.22 6.10 -1.39
CA MET A 106 18.71 4.77 -0.99
C MET A 106 19.91 4.29 -1.80
N TRP A 107 20.13 4.86 -2.98
CA TRP A 107 21.27 4.61 -3.84
C TRP A 107 22.57 5.25 -3.32
N ASP A 108 22.49 6.21 -2.39
CA ASP A 108 23.65 6.93 -1.84
C ASP A 108 24.16 6.22 -0.58
N ARG A 109 25.28 5.51 -0.68
CA ARG A 109 25.89 4.78 0.42
C ARG A 109 26.21 5.66 1.64
N SER A 110 26.54 6.94 1.41
CA SER A 110 26.90 7.87 2.48
C SER A 110 25.72 8.20 3.42
N LYS A 111 24.49 8.05 2.94
CA LYS A 111 23.25 8.35 3.66
C LYS A 111 22.63 7.13 4.33
N GLN A 112 23.06 5.91 4.00
CA GLN A 112 22.38 4.68 4.38
C GLN A 112 22.19 4.48 5.88
N ALA A 113 23.19 4.82 6.70
CA ALA A 113 23.10 4.65 8.15
C ALA A 113 21.94 5.50 8.73
N ALA A 114 21.87 6.78 8.35
CA ALA A 114 20.81 7.69 8.78
C ALA A 114 19.44 7.29 8.25
N ILE A 115 19.38 6.80 7.01
CA ILE A 115 18.12 6.33 6.41
C ILE A 115 17.59 5.09 7.14
N ILE A 116 18.43 4.12 7.48
CA ILE A 116 18.06 2.91 8.23
C ILE A 116 17.52 3.28 9.62
N GLU A 117 18.22 4.15 10.35
CA GLU A 117 17.81 4.60 11.67
C GLU A 117 16.45 5.30 11.62
N TYR A 118 16.28 6.21 10.65
CA TYR A 118 15.03 6.94 10.50
C TYR A 118 13.88 6.04 10.04
N ALA A 119 14.10 5.15 9.07
CA ALA A 119 13.11 4.17 8.65
C ALA A 119 12.70 3.25 9.81
N GLY A 120 13.66 2.80 10.64
CA GLY A 120 13.38 2.04 11.86
C GLY A 120 12.48 2.79 12.85
N THR A 121 12.71 4.09 13.02
CA THR A 121 11.85 4.96 13.82
C THR A 121 10.42 5.01 13.28
N ILE A 122 10.26 5.22 11.96
CA ILE A 122 8.95 5.27 11.32
C ILE A 122 8.22 3.93 11.45
N ILE A 123 8.88 2.82 11.15
CA ILE A 123 8.29 1.47 11.23
C ILE A 123 7.82 1.15 12.66
N THR A 124 8.65 1.44 13.66
CA THR A 124 8.29 1.21 15.07
C THR A 124 7.07 2.03 15.50
N ARG A 125 6.95 3.26 15.03
CA ARG A 125 5.80 4.13 15.33
C ARG A 125 4.55 3.69 14.56
N LEU A 126 4.69 3.28 13.29
CA LEU A 126 3.59 2.70 12.53
C LEU A 126 3.02 1.46 13.21
N GLN A 127 3.87 0.55 13.67
CA GLN A 127 3.43 -0.63 14.42
C GLN A 127 2.57 -0.24 15.64
N LYS A 128 3.00 0.76 16.41
CA LYS A 128 2.24 1.26 17.58
C LYS A 128 0.90 1.89 17.20
N LEU A 129 0.80 2.45 16.00
CA LEU A 129 -0.42 3.05 15.44
C LEU A 129 -1.33 2.04 14.74
N GLY A 130 -0.91 0.76 14.64
CA GLY A 130 -1.64 -0.28 13.91
C GLY A 130 -1.42 -0.24 12.39
N GLY A 131 -0.48 0.58 11.92
CA GLY A 131 -0.10 0.63 10.50
C GLY A 131 0.61 -0.64 10.05
N ARG A 132 0.34 -1.05 8.82
CA ARG A 132 0.85 -2.32 8.27
C ARG A 132 1.58 -2.19 6.95
N THR A 133 1.71 -0.98 6.39
CA THR A 133 2.37 -0.76 5.09
C THR A 133 3.28 0.46 5.11
N LEU A 134 4.38 0.40 4.36
CA LEU A 134 5.31 1.51 4.14
C LEU A 134 5.58 1.64 2.64
N GLY A 135 4.88 2.60 2.00
CA GLY A 135 5.10 2.94 0.60
C GLY A 135 6.42 3.69 0.43
N THR A 136 7.35 3.14 -0.34
CA THR A 136 8.74 3.60 -0.32
C THR A 136 9.24 3.99 -1.70
N SER A 137 9.62 5.26 -1.88
CA SER A 137 10.37 5.75 -3.04
C SER A 137 11.88 5.72 -2.75
N VAL A 138 12.65 5.26 -3.71
CA VAL A 138 14.09 4.99 -3.56
C VAL A 138 15.00 6.20 -3.85
N GLY A 139 14.39 7.35 -4.15
CA GLY A 139 15.09 8.59 -4.42
C GLY A 139 15.64 8.70 -5.84
N LYS A 140 15.61 9.92 -6.35
CA LYS A 140 16.12 10.27 -7.69
C LYS A 140 17.60 10.56 -7.65
N ALA A 141 18.40 9.81 -8.40
CA ALA A 141 19.80 10.17 -8.63
C ALA A 141 19.92 11.33 -9.65
N PRO A 142 21.00 12.13 -9.60
CA PRO A 142 21.23 13.21 -10.58
C PRO A 142 21.29 12.73 -12.03
N GLN A 143 21.71 11.49 -12.21
CA GLN A 143 21.78 10.81 -13.51
C GLN A 143 21.20 9.41 -13.38
N LYS A 144 21.14 8.65 -14.48
CA LYS A 144 20.79 7.23 -14.46
C LYS A 144 21.67 6.48 -13.47
N LYS A 145 21.06 5.74 -12.54
CA LYS A 145 21.78 4.98 -11.51
C LYS A 145 22.74 3.98 -12.13
N THR A 146 23.96 3.92 -11.60
CA THR A 146 24.92 2.89 -11.97
C THR A 146 24.56 1.53 -11.35
N PRO A 147 25.13 0.42 -11.84
CA PRO A 147 24.94 -0.89 -11.19
C PRO A 147 25.30 -0.86 -9.69
N GLU A 148 26.38 -0.16 -9.31
CA GLU A 148 26.85 -0.04 -7.92
C GLU A 148 25.85 0.75 -7.05
N GLN A 149 25.19 1.75 -7.62
CA GLN A 149 24.11 2.50 -6.95
C GLN A 149 22.85 1.64 -6.76
N LEU A 150 22.52 0.82 -7.76
CA LEU A 150 21.42 -0.16 -7.64
C LEU A 150 21.75 -1.26 -6.62
N ASP A 151 23.03 -1.68 -6.52
CA ASP A 151 23.48 -2.61 -5.48
C ASP A 151 23.33 -2.00 -4.08
N ALA A 152 23.76 -0.74 -3.93
CA ALA A 152 23.62 0.02 -2.69
C ALA A 152 22.14 0.17 -2.28
N GLN A 153 21.28 0.52 -3.23
CA GLN A 153 19.82 0.61 -3.05
C GLN A 153 19.21 -0.71 -2.58
N ALA A 154 19.57 -1.81 -3.24
CA ALA A 154 19.07 -3.13 -2.85
C ALA A 154 19.58 -3.59 -1.48
N GLU A 155 20.80 -3.23 -1.10
CA GLU A 155 21.36 -3.54 0.22
C GLU A 155 20.54 -2.89 1.34
N ILE A 156 20.29 -1.58 1.24
CA ILE A 156 19.51 -0.86 2.26
C ILE A 156 18.05 -1.30 2.28
N LEU A 157 17.44 -1.53 1.11
CA LEU A 157 16.06 -2.02 1.02
C LEU A 157 15.89 -3.35 1.75
N ARG A 158 16.82 -4.32 1.57
CA ARG A 158 16.75 -5.60 2.30
C ARG A 158 16.76 -5.42 3.81
N LYS A 159 17.56 -4.48 4.33
CA LYS A 159 17.62 -4.20 5.77
C LYS A 159 16.29 -3.61 6.27
N ILE A 160 15.73 -2.64 5.55
CA ILE A 160 14.47 -2.01 5.92
C ILE A 160 13.30 -3.00 5.78
N ILE A 161 13.26 -3.82 4.72
CA ILE A 161 12.27 -4.89 4.52
C ILE A 161 12.33 -5.90 5.68
N GLY A 162 13.53 -6.35 6.06
CA GLY A 162 13.71 -7.28 7.18
C GLY A 162 13.14 -6.71 8.48
N PHE A 163 13.55 -5.49 8.82
CA PHE A 163 13.05 -4.80 10.01
C PHE A 163 11.53 -4.56 9.97
N GLY A 164 10.99 -4.17 8.81
CA GLY A 164 9.55 -4.02 8.60
C GLY A 164 8.78 -5.32 8.88
N ASN A 165 9.25 -6.43 8.32
CA ASN A 165 8.62 -7.74 8.49
C ASN A 165 8.58 -8.18 9.97
N GLU A 166 9.66 -7.93 10.73
CA GLU A 166 9.71 -8.20 12.17
C GLU A 166 8.69 -7.38 12.98
N HIS A 167 8.28 -6.23 12.45
CA HIS A 167 7.30 -5.32 13.07
C HIS A 167 5.90 -5.41 12.45
N GLY A 168 5.66 -6.34 11.53
CA GLY A 168 4.37 -6.48 10.85
C GLY A 168 4.06 -5.37 9.86
N VAL A 169 5.07 -4.64 9.37
CA VAL A 169 4.95 -3.56 8.39
C VAL A 169 5.56 -4.01 7.06
N VAL A 170 4.74 -4.14 6.03
CA VAL A 170 5.17 -4.55 4.69
C VAL A 170 5.66 -3.31 3.93
N LEU A 171 6.97 -3.30 3.58
CA LEU A 171 7.50 -2.31 2.66
C LEU A 171 7.05 -2.66 1.23
N ASN A 172 6.57 -1.66 0.50
CA ASN A 172 6.29 -1.76 -0.92
C ASN A 172 6.92 -0.59 -1.68
N LEU A 173 7.39 -0.84 -2.89
CA LEU A 173 8.00 0.20 -3.72
C LEU A 173 6.91 1.06 -4.38
N HIS A 174 6.90 2.32 -4.01
CA HIS A 174 6.16 3.38 -4.68
C HIS A 174 7.01 3.95 -5.82
N ASN A 175 6.41 4.25 -6.95
CA ASN A 175 7.12 4.86 -8.07
C ASN A 175 6.67 6.29 -8.35
N HIS A 176 7.63 7.12 -8.69
CA HIS A 176 7.46 8.29 -9.54
C HIS A 176 7.86 7.95 -10.98
N THR A 177 7.76 8.91 -11.88
CA THR A 177 8.18 8.72 -13.28
C THR A 177 9.62 8.22 -13.40
N TYR A 178 10.54 8.71 -12.56
CA TYR A 178 11.97 8.40 -12.69
C TYR A 178 12.33 6.96 -12.28
N GLU A 179 11.55 6.29 -11.42
CA GLU A 179 11.77 4.88 -11.07
C GLU A 179 11.33 3.93 -12.19
N VAL A 180 10.43 4.38 -13.06
CA VAL A 180 9.88 3.57 -14.16
C VAL A 180 10.26 4.07 -15.55
N ALA A 181 11.04 5.16 -15.64
CA ALA A 181 11.59 5.64 -16.89
C ALA A 181 12.57 4.65 -17.53
N ASP A 182 12.98 4.89 -18.77
CA ASP A 182 13.98 4.10 -19.51
C ASP A 182 13.64 2.59 -19.55
N ASN A 183 12.42 2.23 -19.89
CA ASN A 183 11.92 0.85 -19.85
C ASN A 183 11.99 0.23 -18.45
N GLU A 184 11.56 0.98 -17.44
CA GLU A 184 11.54 0.55 -16.04
C GLU A 184 12.93 0.21 -15.48
N TYR A 185 13.97 0.91 -15.93
CA TYR A 185 15.36 0.57 -15.62
C TYR A 185 15.64 0.44 -14.11
N ASP A 186 15.24 1.42 -13.31
CA ASP A 186 15.50 1.41 -11.87
C ASP A 186 14.66 0.31 -11.18
N LEU A 187 13.38 0.21 -11.53
CA LEU A 187 12.48 -0.83 -11.03
C LEU A 187 13.00 -2.23 -11.37
N ASN A 188 13.32 -2.49 -12.62
CA ASN A 188 13.87 -3.77 -13.08
C ASN A 188 15.22 -4.07 -12.44
N GLY A 189 16.06 -3.05 -12.24
CA GLY A 189 17.33 -3.16 -11.53
C GLY A 189 17.14 -3.57 -10.07
N THR A 190 16.09 -3.08 -9.41
CA THR A 190 15.71 -3.46 -8.06
C THR A 190 15.11 -4.85 -7.99
N LEU A 191 14.18 -5.19 -8.90
CA LEU A 191 13.56 -6.53 -8.99
C LEU A 191 14.59 -7.62 -9.26
N ALA A 192 15.58 -7.36 -10.13
CA ALA A 192 16.66 -8.30 -10.38
C ALA A 192 17.50 -8.62 -9.13
N ARG A 193 17.59 -7.67 -8.19
CA ARG A 193 18.33 -7.81 -6.93
C ARG A 193 17.50 -8.30 -5.76
N ILE A 194 16.21 -7.98 -5.77
CA ILE A 194 15.24 -8.37 -4.73
C ILE A 194 13.99 -8.94 -5.43
N PRO A 195 14.03 -10.19 -5.92
CA PRO A 195 12.96 -10.74 -6.75
C PRO A 195 11.58 -10.79 -6.09
N ASN A 196 11.50 -10.75 -4.76
CA ASN A 196 10.24 -10.83 -4.02
C ASN A 196 9.81 -9.49 -3.41
N VAL A 197 10.45 -8.37 -3.79
CA VAL A 197 10.06 -7.05 -3.27
C VAL A 197 8.61 -6.76 -3.64
N LYS A 198 7.86 -6.17 -2.70
CA LYS A 198 6.48 -5.80 -2.94
C LYS A 198 6.40 -4.44 -3.62
N LEU A 199 5.34 -4.26 -4.41
CA LEU A 199 5.09 -3.04 -5.17
C LEU A 199 3.82 -2.36 -4.69
N GLY A 200 3.86 -1.03 -4.65
CA GLY A 200 2.74 -0.14 -4.40
C GLY A 200 2.71 0.97 -5.45
N PRO A 201 2.44 0.65 -6.74
CA PRO A 201 2.55 1.63 -7.81
C PRO A 201 1.61 2.81 -7.63
N ASP A 202 2.11 4.01 -7.94
CA ASP A 202 1.26 5.16 -8.26
C ASP A 202 0.92 5.11 -9.75
N LEU A 203 -0.37 4.88 -10.03
CA LEU A 203 -0.84 4.66 -11.39
C LEU A 203 -0.70 5.90 -12.27
N ASN A 204 -0.77 7.11 -11.71
CA ASN A 204 -0.59 8.34 -12.47
C ASN A 204 0.86 8.54 -12.92
N TRP A 205 1.82 8.19 -12.07
CA TRP A 205 3.23 8.28 -12.46
C TRP A 205 3.61 7.24 -13.54
N LEU A 206 2.89 6.10 -13.63
CA LEU A 206 3.00 5.18 -14.77
C LEU A 206 2.51 5.86 -16.05
N VAL A 207 1.30 6.44 -16.02
CA VAL A 207 0.74 7.17 -17.18
C VAL A 207 1.69 8.28 -17.63
N ARG A 208 2.29 9.04 -16.71
CA ARG A 208 3.26 10.10 -17.01
C ARG A 208 4.61 9.58 -17.55
N ALA A 209 4.87 8.29 -17.41
CA ALA A 209 6.02 7.60 -18.00
C ALA A 209 5.65 6.85 -19.28
N ASP A 210 4.47 7.11 -19.87
CA ASP A 210 3.93 6.44 -21.05
C ASP A 210 3.77 4.92 -20.86
N ILE A 211 3.48 4.48 -19.61
CA ILE A 211 3.22 3.07 -19.25
C ILE A 211 1.73 2.90 -19.02
N ASP A 212 1.13 1.92 -19.71
CA ASP A 212 -0.27 1.53 -19.47
C ASP A 212 -0.41 0.88 -18.07
N PRO A 213 -1.20 1.48 -17.15
CA PRO A 213 -1.40 0.93 -15.82
C PRO A 213 -2.00 -0.48 -15.81
N VAL A 214 -2.89 -0.81 -16.75
CA VAL A 214 -3.51 -2.15 -16.85
C VAL A 214 -2.46 -3.19 -17.23
N ASP A 215 -1.59 -2.88 -18.17
CA ASP A 215 -0.50 -3.75 -18.55
C ASP A 215 0.54 -3.91 -17.43
N PHE A 216 0.89 -2.82 -16.76
CA PHE A 216 1.78 -2.86 -15.59
C PHE A 216 1.21 -3.74 -14.47
N ILE A 217 -0.06 -3.57 -14.11
CA ILE A 217 -0.75 -4.39 -13.09
C ILE A 217 -0.69 -5.86 -13.49
N ARG A 218 -0.95 -6.19 -14.75
CA ARG A 218 -0.94 -7.58 -15.24
C ARG A 218 0.46 -8.21 -15.15
N ARG A 219 1.50 -7.48 -15.54
CA ARG A 219 2.89 -7.95 -15.52
C ARG A 219 3.42 -8.16 -14.11
N HIS A 220 3.01 -7.30 -13.17
CA HIS A 220 3.54 -7.28 -11.79
C HIS A 220 2.55 -7.79 -10.73
N ARG A 221 1.44 -8.46 -11.13
CA ARG A 221 0.34 -8.87 -10.26
C ARG A 221 0.77 -9.58 -8.97
N ASP A 222 1.82 -10.40 -9.03
CA ASP A 222 2.29 -11.19 -7.89
C ASP A 222 3.12 -10.37 -6.87
N HIS A 223 3.48 -9.15 -7.25
CA HIS A 223 4.24 -8.21 -6.43
C HIS A 223 3.35 -7.13 -5.81
N ILE A 224 2.25 -6.74 -6.47
CA ILE A 224 1.46 -5.59 -6.08
C ILE A 224 0.62 -5.90 -4.84
N VAL A 225 0.87 -5.15 -3.75
CA VAL A 225 0.17 -5.25 -2.48
C VAL A 225 -0.52 -3.94 -2.07
N PHE A 226 -0.21 -2.88 -2.78
CA PHE A 226 -0.72 -1.53 -2.54
C PHE A 226 -0.80 -0.77 -3.86
N MET A 227 -1.54 0.34 -3.94
CA MET A 227 -1.44 1.28 -5.05
C MET A 227 -1.96 2.67 -4.70
N HIS A 228 -1.40 3.69 -5.33
CA HIS A 228 -1.96 5.03 -5.32
C HIS A 228 -2.86 5.25 -6.53
N LEU A 229 -4.05 5.80 -6.25
CA LEU A 229 -5.04 6.18 -7.24
C LEU A 229 -5.02 7.68 -7.40
N ARG A 230 -4.57 8.14 -8.55
CA ARG A 230 -4.53 9.56 -8.92
C ARG A 230 -4.96 9.72 -10.35
N ASP A 231 -5.89 10.65 -10.59
CA ASP A 231 -6.39 10.95 -11.93
C ASP A 231 -5.61 12.09 -12.58
N GLN A 232 -5.69 12.22 -13.90
CA GLN A 232 -5.19 13.37 -14.66
C GLN A 232 -6.12 13.74 -15.80
N LYS A 233 -6.10 15.01 -16.19
CA LYS A 233 -6.80 15.51 -17.38
C LYS A 233 -6.01 15.19 -18.66
N ALA A 234 -6.65 15.38 -19.82
CA ALA A 234 -6.03 15.14 -21.11
C ALA A 234 -4.77 15.98 -21.38
N ASP A 235 -4.66 17.14 -20.74
CA ASP A 235 -3.48 18.00 -20.83
C ASP A 235 -2.37 17.64 -19.82
N GLY A 236 -2.55 16.55 -19.07
CA GLY A 236 -1.62 16.08 -18.05
C GLY A 236 -1.72 16.79 -16.70
N THR A 237 -2.57 17.81 -16.53
CA THR A 237 -2.79 18.46 -15.24
C THR A 237 -3.66 17.58 -14.33
N TRP A 238 -3.56 17.80 -13.01
CA TRP A 238 -4.38 17.07 -12.05
C TRP A 238 -5.76 17.71 -11.89
N PRO A 239 -6.84 16.90 -11.90
CA PRO A 239 -8.18 17.37 -11.59
C PRO A 239 -8.35 17.61 -10.09
N GLU A 240 -9.45 18.25 -9.70
CA GLU A 240 -9.77 18.52 -8.30
C GLU A 240 -10.24 17.29 -7.55
N ALA A 241 -10.87 16.33 -8.27
CA ALA A 241 -11.27 15.03 -7.76
C ALA A 241 -11.05 13.93 -8.81
N MET A 242 -10.95 12.68 -8.37
CA MET A 242 -10.97 11.53 -9.28
C MET A 242 -12.30 11.46 -10.03
N GLY A 243 -12.24 11.03 -11.30
CA GLY A 243 -13.39 10.99 -12.20
C GLY A 243 -13.63 12.29 -12.98
N GLU A 244 -12.85 13.33 -12.74
CA GLU A 244 -12.82 14.56 -13.53
C GLU A 244 -11.69 14.57 -14.56
N GLY A 245 -10.91 13.50 -14.62
CA GLY A 245 -9.82 13.28 -15.56
C GLY A 245 -10.18 12.28 -16.66
N VAL A 246 -9.14 11.71 -17.28
CA VAL A 246 -9.27 10.81 -18.42
C VAL A 246 -8.68 9.40 -18.16
N THR A 247 -8.17 9.15 -16.96
CA THR A 247 -7.62 7.84 -16.61
C THR A 247 -8.74 6.77 -16.60
N ASP A 248 -8.53 5.67 -17.32
CA ASP A 248 -9.52 4.60 -17.42
C ASP A 248 -9.55 3.71 -16.16
N PHE A 249 -10.16 4.21 -15.09
CA PHE A 249 -10.36 3.46 -13.85
C PHE A 249 -11.37 2.32 -13.99
N VAL A 250 -12.18 2.28 -15.06
CA VAL A 250 -13.04 1.12 -15.38
C VAL A 250 -12.16 -0.07 -15.76
N ALA A 251 -11.25 0.13 -16.72
CA ALA A 251 -10.33 -0.92 -17.16
C ALA A 251 -9.39 -1.38 -16.04
N ILE A 252 -8.88 -0.44 -15.24
CA ILE A 252 -8.06 -0.73 -14.06
C ILE A 252 -8.84 -1.59 -13.06
N GLY A 253 -10.06 -1.21 -12.70
CA GLY A 253 -10.91 -1.96 -11.78
C GLY A 253 -11.20 -3.38 -12.27
N GLN A 254 -11.51 -3.53 -13.56
CA GLN A 254 -11.74 -4.84 -14.18
C GLN A 254 -10.49 -5.74 -14.11
N GLU A 255 -9.30 -5.20 -14.39
CA GLU A 255 -8.06 -5.98 -14.29
C GLU A 255 -7.77 -6.39 -12.84
N LEU A 256 -7.99 -5.49 -11.86
CA LEU A 256 -7.82 -5.80 -10.44
C LEU A 256 -8.75 -6.93 -9.98
N HIS A 257 -10.01 -6.93 -10.40
CA HIS A 257 -10.94 -8.03 -10.12
C HIS A 257 -10.49 -9.33 -10.78
N LYS A 258 -10.03 -9.27 -12.04
CA LYS A 258 -9.55 -10.42 -12.78
C LYS A 258 -8.33 -11.09 -12.14
N ILE A 259 -7.38 -10.31 -11.61
CA ILE A 259 -6.22 -10.85 -10.89
C ILE A 259 -6.54 -11.20 -9.42
N ASN A 260 -7.78 -11.01 -8.97
CA ASN A 260 -8.19 -11.17 -7.57
C ASN A 260 -7.35 -10.32 -6.59
N PHE A 261 -7.13 -9.06 -6.91
CA PHE A 261 -6.39 -8.15 -6.06
C PHE A 261 -6.91 -8.16 -4.63
N SER A 262 -6.00 -8.24 -3.67
CA SER A 262 -6.32 -8.30 -2.23
C SER A 262 -5.45 -7.35 -1.39
N GLY A 263 -4.71 -6.48 -2.05
CA GLY A 263 -3.94 -5.41 -1.40
C GLY A 263 -4.82 -4.23 -1.01
N ASP A 264 -4.19 -3.13 -0.61
CA ASP A 264 -4.87 -1.89 -0.25
C ASP A 264 -4.64 -0.80 -1.30
N MET A 265 -5.42 0.29 -1.23
CA MET A 265 -5.33 1.43 -2.13
C MET A 265 -5.35 2.74 -1.34
N ALA A 266 -4.69 3.77 -1.86
CA ALA A 266 -4.86 5.13 -1.35
C ALA A 266 -5.24 6.10 -2.47
N ILE A 267 -6.30 6.86 -2.27
CA ILE A 267 -6.63 8.00 -3.11
C ILE A 267 -5.63 9.10 -2.80
N GLU A 268 -4.88 9.55 -3.79
CA GLU A 268 -3.93 10.63 -3.64
C GLU A 268 -4.27 11.79 -4.57
N LEU A 269 -4.90 12.83 -4.03
CA LEU A 269 -5.15 14.06 -4.76
C LEU A 269 -3.89 14.93 -4.82
N ALA A 270 -3.68 15.57 -5.95
CA ALA A 270 -2.64 16.58 -6.14
C ALA A 270 -3.20 17.77 -6.89
N HIS A 271 -2.61 18.93 -6.68
CA HIS A 271 -2.94 20.13 -7.42
C HIS A 271 -1.67 20.82 -7.91
N GLU A 272 -1.75 21.48 -9.06
CA GLU A 272 -0.68 22.35 -9.53
C GLU A 272 -0.45 23.52 -8.56
N ARG A 273 0.78 24.06 -8.52
CA ARG A 273 1.20 25.06 -7.51
C ARG A 273 0.23 26.25 -7.38
N ASN A 274 -0.38 26.69 -8.47
CA ASN A 274 -1.28 27.86 -8.51
C ASN A 274 -2.75 27.47 -8.71
N PHE A 275 -3.08 26.22 -8.46
CA PHE A 275 -4.43 25.71 -8.64
C PHE A 275 -5.40 26.40 -7.69
N LYS A 276 -6.49 26.94 -8.26
CA LYS A 276 -7.58 27.55 -7.49
C LYS A 276 -8.69 26.52 -7.33
N ARG A 277 -8.85 26.02 -6.14
CA ARG A 277 -9.93 25.09 -5.82
C ARG A 277 -11.29 25.76 -5.98
N THR A 278 -12.25 25.01 -6.50
CA THR A 278 -13.64 25.43 -6.65
C THR A 278 -14.51 24.94 -5.48
N ARG A 279 -13.98 23.99 -4.66
CA ARG A 279 -14.68 23.39 -3.53
C ARG A 279 -13.71 23.06 -2.37
N PRO A 280 -14.23 22.78 -1.15
CA PRO A 280 -13.43 22.30 -0.05
C PRO A 280 -12.79 20.93 -0.37
N LEU A 281 -11.56 20.66 0.14
CA LEU A 281 -10.85 19.40 -0.10
C LEU A 281 -11.66 18.17 0.32
N ARG A 282 -12.39 18.24 1.42
CA ARG A 282 -13.24 17.14 1.89
C ARG A 282 -14.31 16.74 0.87
N GLU A 283 -14.83 17.69 0.08
CA GLU A 283 -15.79 17.38 -0.98
C GLU A 283 -15.10 16.68 -2.16
N SER A 284 -13.90 17.13 -2.53
CA SER A 284 -13.10 16.47 -3.57
C SER A 284 -12.71 15.04 -3.16
N LEU A 285 -12.34 14.82 -1.89
CA LEU A 285 -12.07 13.48 -1.36
C LEU A 285 -13.32 12.60 -1.36
N LYS A 286 -14.48 13.15 -0.95
CA LYS A 286 -15.75 12.43 -0.96
C LYS A 286 -16.15 12.01 -2.37
N MET A 287 -16.09 12.93 -3.33
CA MET A 287 -16.36 12.63 -4.74
C MET A 287 -15.42 11.54 -5.27
N SER A 288 -14.13 11.62 -4.93
CA SER A 288 -13.13 10.63 -5.32
C SER A 288 -13.41 9.26 -4.71
N ARG A 289 -13.78 9.19 -3.42
CA ARG A 289 -14.15 7.92 -2.75
C ARG A 289 -15.40 7.30 -3.36
N GLU A 290 -16.42 8.10 -3.66
CA GLU A 290 -17.64 7.67 -4.32
C GLU A 290 -17.37 7.19 -5.76
N TYR A 291 -16.48 7.87 -6.47
CA TYR A 291 -16.04 7.48 -7.80
C TYR A 291 -15.34 6.12 -7.79
N VAL A 292 -14.37 5.90 -6.92
CA VAL A 292 -13.67 4.60 -6.76
C VAL A 292 -14.69 3.48 -6.50
N ARG A 293 -15.60 3.69 -5.54
CA ARG A 293 -16.63 2.70 -5.21
C ARG A 293 -17.51 2.36 -6.40
N ARG A 294 -18.00 3.36 -7.12
CA ARG A 294 -18.92 3.17 -8.27
C ARG A 294 -18.22 2.57 -9.48
N THR A 295 -16.97 2.97 -9.74
CA THR A 295 -16.27 2.67 -10.98
C THR A 295 -15.42 1.41 -10.86
N MET A 296 -14.77 1.20 -9.72
CA MET A 296 -13.86 0.08 -9.50
C MET A 296 -14.46 -1.01 -8.61
N GLY A 297 -15.56 -0.74 -7.89
CA GLY A 297 -16.24 -1.72 -7.02
C GLY A 297 -15.57 -1.95 -5.67
N TYR A 298 -14.70 -1.03 -5.25
CA TYR A 298 -13.97 -1.11 -3.96
C TYR A 298 -14.44 -0.07 -2.95
#